data_0ba277b12fdb0e2fdc48aff2ae2b3d1a
#
_entry.id   0ba277b12fdb0e2fdc48aff2ae2b3d1a
#
_cell.length_a   1.000
_cell.length_b   1.000
_cell.length_c   1.000
_cell.angle_alpha   90.00
_cell.angle_beta   90.00
_cell.angle_gamma   90.00
#
_symmetry.space_group_name_H-M   'P 1'
#
loop_
_entity.id
_entity.type
_entity.pdbx_description
1 polymer ?
#
loop_
_entity_poly.entity_id
_entity_poly.type
_entity_poly.pdbx_seq_one_letter_code
_entity_poly.pdbx_strand_id
1 'polypeptide(L)'
;MDWTDRLQVFCADVGSIARDSFAWARRIPGSNGEEPHRPESIESLAASVVRDLRDGEPVALGFEAPLFIPVPENPDRLGKARPCDAPSPSWSSSVGASVLATAMVQIPWTLRFIHEQIPDLRVHVQWPPFAEQQNGLLLWEAFVSGAAKGETHEDDARSGVQAFCEQLPNPGDPSAAETERPFSVLAAAAIWAGFDLPIEDTRGGCLLVRATHPPDPPHPDLKASERR
;
A
#
# COMPACT_ATOMS: atom_id res chain seq x y z
N MET A 1 3.17 17.73 19.29
CA MET A 1 3.31 17.27 17.89
C MET A 1 2.60 15.94 17.82
N ASP A 2 1.61 15.83 16.97
CA ASP A 2 0.92 14.56 16.78
C ASP A 2 1.93 13.56 16.14
N TRP A 3 1.87 12.27 16.52
CA TRP A 3 2.74 11.26 15.91
C TRP A 3 2.48 11.12 14.41
N THR A 4 1.28 11.44 13.96
CA THR A 4 0.91 11.47 12.54
C THR A 4 1.66 12.52 11.74
N ASP A 5 2.17 13.59 12.38
CA ASP A 5 3.02 14.59 11.73
C ASP A 5 4.39 14.00 11.31
N ARG A 6 4.76 12.83 11.87
CA ARG A 6 5.98 12.10 11.57
C ARG A 6 5.76 10.88 10.67
N LEU A 7 4.51 10.46 10.48
CA LEU A 7 4.16 9.29 9.70
C LEU A 7 4.58 9.45 8.25
N GLN A 8 5.35 8.50 7.74
CA GLN A 8 5.78 8.45 6.36
C GLN A 8 4.85 7.51 5.59
N VAL A 9 4.02 8.04 4.72
CA VAL A 9 3.06 7.25 3.93
C VAL A 9 3.62 7.03 2.54
N PHE A 10 3.80 5.76 2.18
CA PHE A 10 4.24 5.30 0.86
C PHE A 10 3.12 4.51 0.19
N CYS A 11 3.01 4.64 -1.12
CA CYS A 11 2.17 3.78 -1.96
C CYS A 11 2.92 3.44 -3.24
N ALA A 12 2.90 2.17 -3.64
CA ALA A 12 3.41 1.70 -4.90
C ALA A 12 2.24 1.26 -5.81
N ASP A 13 2.21 1.78 -7.03
CA ASP A 13 1.43 1.21 -8.12
C ASP A 13 2.18 0.00 -8.68
N VAL A 14 1.58 -1.17 -8.52
CA VAL A 14 2.18 -2.46 -8.86
C VAL A 14 2.07 -2.70 -10.37
N GLY A 15 3.16 -2.51 -11.07
CA GLY A 15 3.24 -2.65 -12.51
C GLY A 15 4.48 -3.40 -12.99
N SER A 16 4.59 -3.60 -14.30
CA SER A 16 5.75 -4.27 -14.89
C SER A 16 6.99 -3.39 -14.85
N ILE A 17 8.00 -3.77 -14.07
CA ILE A 17 9.30 -3.07 -14.02
C ILE A 17 9.94 -3.04 -15.42
N ALA A 18 9.89 -4.16 -16.17
CA ALA A 18 10.47 -4.24 -17.50
C ALA A 18 9.79 -3.34 -18.56
N ARG A 19 8.57 -2.87 -18.27
CA ARG A 19 7.79 -1.97 -19.17
C ARG A 19 7.65 -0.57 -18.60
N ASP A 20 8.42 -0.24 -17.57
CA ASP A 20 8.39 1.07 -16.93
C ASP A 20 6.98 1.46 -16.39
N SER A 21 6.26 0.44 -15.88
CA SER A 21 4.90 0.62 -15.34
C SER A 21 4.85 0.48 -13.82
N PHE A 22 5.97 0.42 -13.14
CA PHE A 22 6.07 0.50 -11.69
C PHE A 22 6.31 1.96 -11.30
N ALA A 23 5.54 2.46 -10.33
CA ALA A 23 5.72 3.80 -9.78
C ALA A 23 5.44 3.79 -8.28
N TRP A 24 5.92 4.79 -7.57
CA TRP A 24 5.59 4.97 -6.16
C TRP A 24 5.56 6.44 -5.77
N ALA A 25 4.85 6.74 -4.70
CA ALA A 25 4.76 8.06 -4.12
C ALA A 25 4.97 8.01 -2.61
N ARG A 26 5.39 9.13 -2.01
CA ARG A 26 5.55 9.33 -0.57
C ARG A 26 4.90 10.63 -0.14
N ARG A 27 4.25 10.63 1.03
CA ARG A 27 3.66 11.82 1.63
C ARG A 27 3.78 11.79 3.15
N ILE A 28 4.00 12.96 3.75
CA ILE A 28 3.87 13.16 5.19
C ILE A 28 2.54 13.87 5.44
N PRO A 29 1.63 13.35 6.30
CA PRO A 29 0.39 14.01 6.62
C PRO A 29 0.60 15.45 7.09
N GLY A 30 -0.25 16.37 6.63
CA GLY A 30 -0.13 17.79 6.99
C GLY A 30 0.98 18.57 6.27
N SER A 31 1.87 17.92 5.52
CA SER A 31 2.85 18.63 4.70
C SER A 31 2.19 19.15 3.40
N ASN A 32 2.55 20.36 2.99
CA ASN A 32 2.07 20.95 1.73
C ASN A 32 2.84 20.47 0.50
N GLY A 33 3.71 19.46 0.64
CA GLY A 33 4.56 18.97 -0.45
C GLY A 33 4.57 17.45 -0.51
N GLU A 34 4.20 16.92 -1.68
CA GLU A 34 4.70 15.62 -2.11
C GLU A 34 6.13 15.88 -2.58
N GLU A 35 7.09 15.06 -2.12
CA GLU A 35 8.37 15.06 -2.80
C GLU A 35 8.14 14.49 -4.21
N PRO A 36 8.45 15.23 -5.29
CA PRO A 36 8.35 14.69 -6.63
C PRO A 36 9.42 13.61 -6.74
N HIS A 37 9.00 12.35 -6.66
CA HIS A 37 9.87 11.25 -6.99
C HIS A 37 9.72 10.97 -8.48
N ARG A 38 10.84 11.00 -9.20
CA ARG A 38 10.94 10.52 -10.58
C ARG A 38 10.51 9.05 -10.61
N PRO A 39 10.11 8.52 -11.77
CA PRO A 39 9.82 7.10 -11.91
C PRO A 39 11.04 6.32 -11.41
N GLU A 40 10.94 5.81 -10.20
CA GLU A 40 12.06 5.24 -9.48
C GLU A 40 11.83 3.76 -9.32
N SER A 41 12.93 3.05 -9.25
CA SER A 41 12.93 1.60 -9.18
C SER A 41 12.30 1.09 -7.87
N ILE A 42 11.93 -0.16 -7.86
CA ILE A 42 11.46 -0.85 -6.65
C ILE A 42 12.54 -0.84 -5.54
N GLU A 43 13.82 -0.80 -5.94
CA GLU A 43 14.96 -0.66 -5.02
C GLU A 43 14.95 0.70 -4.32
N SER A 44 14.63 1.77 -5.04
CA SER A 44 14.56 3.12 -4.45
C SER A 44 13.40 3.25 -3.47
N LEU A 45 12.25 2.63 -3.75
CA LEU A 45 11.14 2.51 -2.78
C LEU A 45 11.64 1.83 -1.50
N ALA A 46 12.20 0.61 -1.63
CA ALA A 46 12.64 -0.17 -0.47
C ALA A 46 13.73 0.56 0.34
N ALA A 47 14.68 1.21 -0.34
CA ALA A 47 15.73 1.99 0.30
C ALA A 47 15.19 3.23 1.04
N SER A 48 14.18 3.91 0.48
CA SER A 48 13.54 5.06 1.12
C SER A 48 12.78 4.66 2.37
N VAL A 49 12.04 3.55 2.33
CA VAL A 49 11.35 2.96 3.49
C VAL A 49 12.36 2.60 4.58
N VAL A 50 13.47 1.94 4.24
CA VAL A 50 14.53 1.57 5.19
C VAL A 50 15.16 2.80 5.84
N ARG A 51 15.42 3.86 5.07
CA ARG A 51 15.97 5.12 5.59
C ARG A 51 15.07 5.69 6.66
N ASP A 52 13.77 5.89 6.35
CA ASP A 52 12.83 6.53 7.26
C ASP A 52 12.62 5.68 8.54
N LEU A 53 12.55 4.35 8.41
CA LEU A 53 12.47 3.44 9.56
C LEU A 53 13.73 3.51 10.44
N ARG A 54 14.93 3.64 9.87
CA ARG A 54 16.19 3.81 10.62
C ARG A 54 16.28 5.16 11.31
N ASP A 55 15.63 6.18 10.74
CA ASP A 55 15.52 7.50 11.36
C ASP A 55 14.48 7.51 12.51
N GLY A 56 13.82 6.37 12.77
CA GLY A 56 12.85 6.18 13.85
C GLY A 56 11.47 6.71 13.50
N GLU A 57 11.19 6.93 12.21
CA GLU A 57 9.89 7.39 11.76
C GLU A 57 8.93 6.19 11.60
N PRO A 58 7.65 6.32 12.02
CA PRO A 58 6.63 5.35 11.67
C PRO A 58 6.37 5.38 10.16
N VAL A 59 6.27 4.20 9.55
CA VAL A 59 6.07 4.08 8.10
C VAL A 59 4.81 3.29 7.79
N ALA A 60 3.99 3.80 6.87
CA ALA A 60 2.89 3.08 6.24
C ALA A 60 3.23 2.84 4.76
N LEU A 61 3.42 1.57 4.37
CA LEU A 61 3.75 1.14 3.02
C LEU A 61 2.57 0.43 2.38
N GLY A 62 1.98 1.05 1.37
CA GLY A 62 0.86 0.54 0.60
C GLY A 62 1.26 0.04 -0.78
N PHE A 63 0.42 -0.84 -1.31
CA PHE A 63 0.54 -1.31 -2.69
C PHE A 63 -0.84 -1.29 -3.36
N GLU A 64 -0.91 -0.76 -4.58
CA GLU A 64 -2.13 -0.81 -5.39
C GLU A 64 -2.26 -2.20 -6.03
N ALA A 65 -2.76 -3.13 -5.24
CA ALA A 65 -3.03 -4.50 -5.65
C ALA A 65 -4.02 -5.16 -4.70
N PRO A 66 -4.78 -6.18 -5.12
CA PRO A 66 -5.58 -6.99 -4.21
C PRO A 66 -4.66 -7.78 -3.25
N LEU A 67 -4.66 -7.43 -1.96
CA LEU A 67 -3.73 -7.99 -0.98
C LEU A 67 -4.36 -8.99 0.01
N PHE A 68 -5.66 -9.20 -0.11
CA PHE A 68 -6.38 -10.30 0.52
C PHE A 68 -7.50 -10.80 -0.40
N ILE A 69 -7.79 -12.07 -0.34
CA ILE A 69 -8.78 -12.73 -1.22
C ILE A 69 -9.76 -13.53 -0.38
N PRO A 70 -11.05 -13.61 -0.78
CA PRO A 70 -12.02 -14.45 -0.08
C PRO A 70 -11.77 -15.94 -0.34
N VAL A 71 -11.86 -16.75 0.70
CA VAL A 71 -11.85 -18.22 0.62
C VAL A 71 -13.14 -18.75 1.26
N PRO A 72 -14.31 -18.58 0.57
CA PRO A 72 -15.60 -18.96 1.12
C PRO A 72 -15.72 -20.47 1.31
N GLU A 73 -16.59 -20.88 2.24
CA GLU A 73 -16.87 -22.32 2.47
C GLU A 73 -17.55 -22.98 1.28
N ASN A 74 -18.47 -22.24 0.64
CA ASN A 74 -19.14 -22.77 -0.56
C ASN A 74 -18.21 -22.67 -1.79
N PRO A 75 -17.80 -23.82 -2.39
CA PRO A 75 -16.90 -23.84 -3.53
C PRO A 75 -17.47 -23.13 -4.77
N ASP A 76 -18.79 -23.02 -4.91
CA ASP A 76 -19.42 -22.28 -6.02
C ASP A 76 -19.19 -20.77 -5.94
N ARG A 77 -18.67 -20.30 -4.81
CA ARG A 77 -18.34 -18.89 -4.59
C ARG A 77 -16.84 -18.58 -4.71
N LEU A 78 -16.02 -19.58 -4.99
CA LEU A 78 -14.59 -19.36 -5.22
C LEU A 78 -14.37 -18.44 -6.43
N GLY A 79 -13.50 -17.45 -6.26
CA GLY A 79 -13.21 -16.44 -7.28
C GLY A 79 -14.24 -15.30 -7.40
N LYS A 80 -15.29 -15.25 -6.57
CA LYS A 80 -16.20 -14.09 -6.53
C LYS A 80 -15.51 -12.85 -5.98
N ALA A 81 -16.04 -11.69 -6.37
CA ALA A 81 -15.59 -10.38 -5.90
C ALA A 81 -15.70 -10.24 -4.37
N ARG A 82 -14.80 -9.45 -3.79
CA ARG A 82 -14.94 -8.97 -2.41
C ARG A 82 -16.04 -7.90 -2.36
N PRO A 83 -16.69 -7.67 -1.21
CA PRO A 83 -17.60 -6.52 -1.03
C PRO A 83 -16.92 -5.20 -1.37
N CYS A 84 -15.68 -5.02 -0.98
CA CYS A 84 -14.86 -3.84 -1.28
C CYS A 84 -14.44 -3.72 -2.76
N ASP A 85 -14.64 -4.68 -3.63
CA ASP A 85 -14.32 -4.52 -5.05
C ASP A 85 -15.38 -3.67 -5.79
N ALA A 86 -16.63 -3.64 -5.32
CA ALA A 86 -17.70 -2.90 -6.01
C ALA A 86 -17.49 -1.38 -5.99
N PRO A 87 -17.82 -0.65 -7.08
CA PRO A 87 -18.32 -1.12 -8.37
C PRO A 87 -17.23 -1.50 -9.39
N SER A 88 -15.98 -1.61 -8.94
CA SER A 88 -14.80 -1.87 -9.78
C SER A 88 -14.69 -3.34 -10.17
N PRO A 89 -13.83 -3.69 -11.13
CA PRO A 89 -13.55 -5.07 -11.44
C PRO A 89 -13.04 -5.87 -10.24
N SER A 90 -13.52 -7.11 -10.10
CA SER A 90 -13.09 -8.03 -9.05
C SER A 90 -11.57 -8.29 -9.05
N TRP A 91 -11.03 -8.61 -7.89
CA TRP A 91 -9.67 -9.12 -7.73
C TRP A 91 -9.35 -10.31 -8.66
N SER A 92 -10.34 -11.13 -8.99
CA SER A 92 -10.21 -12.31 -9.86
C SER A 92 -10.47 -12.01 -11.34
N SER A 93 -10.80 -10.76 -11.71
CA SER A 93 -10.91 -10.36 -13.12
C SER A 93 -9.52 -10.37 -13.79
N SER A 94 -9.49 -10.31 -15.13
CA SER A 94 -8.23 -10.33 -15.88
C SER A 94 -7.24 -9.25 -15.42
N VAL A 95 -7.72 -8.05 -15.14
CA VAL A 95 -6.88 -6.95 -14.62
C VAL A 95 -6.47 -7.22 -13.18
N GLY A 96 -7.42 -7.45 -12.27
CA GLY A 96 -7.15 -7.70 -10.86
C GLY A 96 -6.23 -8.90 -10.64
N ALA A 97 -6.47 -10.01 -11.35
CA ALA A 97 -5.62 -11.20 -11.28
C ALA A 97 -4.19 -10.95 -11.80
N SER A 98 -4.03 -10.15 -12.86
CA SER A 98 -2.72 -9.79 -13.39
C SER A 98 -1.92 -8.93 -12.40
N VAL A 99 -2.57 -7.95 -11.79
CA VAL A 99 -1.95 -7.09 -10.77
C VAL A 99 -1.58 -7.91 -9.54
N LEU A 100 -2.49 -8.79 -9.06
CA LEU A 100 -2.21 -9.70 -7.96
C LEU A 100 -0.99 -10.58 -8.24
N ALA A 101 -0.90 -11.19 -9.44
CA ALA A 101 0.24 -12.02 -9.82
C ALA A 101 1.57 -11.25 -9.81
N THR A 102 1.57 -9.99 -10.25
CA THR A 102 2.75 -9.10 -10.19
C THR A 102 3.08 -8.74 -8.75
N ALA A 103 2.09 -8.41 -7.93
CA ALA A 103 2.25 -8.11 -6.52
C ALA A 103 2.86 -9.27 -5.73
N MET A 104 2.49 -10.52 -6.05
CA MET A 104 3.04 -11.74 -5.42
C MET A 104 4.55 -11.92 -5.61
N VAL A 105 5.16 -11.16 -6.50
CA VAL A 105 6.63 -11.16 -6.70
C VAL A 105 7.26 -9.89 -6.13
N GLN A 106 6.68 -8.74 -6.42
CA GLN A 106 7.25 -7.44 -6.03
C GLN A 106 7.17 -7.20 -4.52
N ILE A 107 6.04 -7.54 -3.89
CA ILE A 107 5.87 -7.33 -2.45
C ILE A 107 6.83 -8.18 -1.62
N PRO A 108 6.91 -9.51 -1.79
CA PRO A 108 7.88 -10.31 -1.05
C PRO A 108 9.32 -9.85 -1.27
N TRP A 109 9.68 -9.43 -2.50
CA TRP A 109 11.01 -8.89 -2.78
C TRP A 109 11.28 -7.62 -1.98
N THR A 110 10.35 -6.64 -2.00
CA THR A 110 10.46 -5.39 -1.24
C THR A 110 10.57 -5.65 0.26
N LEU A 111 9.70 -6.51 0.79
CA LEU A 111 9.66 -6.84 2.21
C LEU A 111 10.93 -7.58 2.66
N ARG A 112 11.44 -8.49 1.85
CA ARG A 112 12.71 -9.17 2.14
C ARG A 112 13.89 -8.19 2.15
N PHE A 113 13.96 -7.26 1.21
CA PHE A 113 14.97 -6.21 1.20
C PHE A 113 14.93 -5.40 2.51
N ILE A 114 13.74 -5.01 2.96
CA ILE A 114 13.56 -4.26 4.22
C ILE A 114 13.98 -5.12 5.42
N HIS A 115 13.55 -6.38 5.48
CA HIS A 115 13.90 -7.30 6.58
C HIS A 115 15.40 -7.56 6.69
N GLU A 116 16.11 -7.74 5.58
CA GLU A 116 17.57 -7.91 5.56
C GLU A 116 18.31 -6.69 6.13
N GLN A 117 17.70 -5.50 6.04
CA GLN A 117 18.27 -4.26 6.58
C GLN A 117 17.85 -3.96 8.02
N ILE A 118 16.69 -4.45 8.46
CA ILE A 118 16.11 -4.21 9.79
C ILE A 118 15.41 -5.51 10.26
N PRO A 119 16.16 -6.54 10.72
CA PRO A 119 15.58 -7.85 11.06
C PRO A 119 14.55 -7.83 12.19
N ASP A 120 14.72 -6.94 13.17
CA ASP A 120 13.85 -6.84 14.35
C ASP A 120 12.70 -5.82 14.15
N LEU A 121 12.44 -5.42 12.89
CA LEU A 121 11.39 -4.47 12.59
C LEU A 121 10.02 -5.03 12.92
N ARG A 122 9.24 -4.29 13.71
CA ARG A 122 7.85 -4.62 13.97
C ARG A 122 6.98 -4.27 12.78
N VAL A 123 6.17 -5.23 12.33
CA VAL A 123 5.28 -5.10 11.18
C VAL A 123 3.83 -5.28 11.60
N HIS A 124 2.94 -4.49 11.01
CA HIS A 124 1.50 -4.52 11.22
C HIS A 124 0.77 -4.61 9.88
N VAL A 125 -0.36 -5.29 9.85
CA VAL A 125 -1.27 -5.36 8.69
C VAL A 125 -2.64 -4.75 9.01
N GLN A 126 -2.80 -4.21 10.23
CA GLN A 126 -4.02 -3.57 10.72
C GLN A 126 -3.70 -2.21 11.34
N TRP A 127 -4.61 -1.25 11.16
CA TRP A 127 -4.43 0.11 11.65
C TRP A 127 -4.40 0.23 13.18
N PRO A 128 -5.36 -0.33 13.95
CA PRO A 128 -5.43 -0.06 15.37
C PRO A 128 -4.15 -0.43 16.14
N PRO A 129 -3.55 -1.62 15.96
CA PRO A 129 -2.30 -1.96 16.63
C PRO A 129 -1.13 -1.06 16.25
N PHE A 130 -1.06 -0.61 15.00
CA PHE A 130 -0.02 0.32 14.54
C PHE A 130 -0.20 1.71 15.17
N ALA A 131 -1.44 2.23 15.17
CA ALA A 131 -1.77 3.53 15.75
C ALA A 131 -1.54 3.60 17.27
N GLU A 132 -1.77 2.49 17.98
CA GLU A 132 -1.47 2.38 19.41
C GLU A 132 0.03 2.41 19.69
N GLN A 133 0.83 1.77 18.85
CA GLN A 133 2.27 1.66 19.05
C GLN A 133 3.05 2.82 18.46
N GLN A 134 2.54 3.48 17.44
CA GLN A 134 3.09 4.66 16.77
C GLN A 134 4.54 4.48 16.28
N ASN A 135 4.90 3.24 15.93
CA ASN A 135 6.23 2.89 15.43
C ASN A 135 6.19 1.64 14.53
N GLY A 136 7.28 1.41 13.80
CA GLY A 136 7.41 0.26 12.92
C GLY A 136 6.79 0.48 11.54
N LEU A 137 6.44 -0.62 10.88
CA LEU A 137 5.95 -0.66 9.50
C LEU A 137 4.50 -1.14 9.47
N LEU A 138 3.60 -0.31 8.98
CA LEU A 138 2.26 -0.72 8.60
C LEU A 138 2.24 -1.09 7.11
N LEU A 139 1.72 -2.28 6.79
CA LEU A 139 1.47 -2.72 5.42
C LEU A 139 -0.02 -2.59 5.11
N TRP A 140 -0.37 -2.06 3.93
CA TRP A 140 -1.76 -1.79 3.58
C TRP A 140 -2.04 -1.94 2.08
N GLU A 141 -3.32 -2.16 1.74
CA GLU A 141 -3.82 -2.20 0.36
C GLU A 141 -4.31 -0.81 -0.06
N ALA A 142 -3.74 -0.27 -1.13
CA ALA A 142 -4.30 0.88 -1.82
C ALA A 142 -5.30 0.41 -2.87
N PHE A 143 -6.51 0.99 -2.85
CA PHE A 143 -7.55 0.71 -3.84
C PHE A 143 -7.80 1.97 -4.68
N VAL A 144 -7.17 2.03 -5.84
CA VAL A 144 -7.29 3.16 -6.78
C VAL A 144 -7.98 2.66 -8.05
N SER A 145 -9.20 3.14 -8.31
CA SER A 145 -9.99 2.67 -9.44
C SER A 145 -11.01 3.69 -9.94
N GLY A 146 -11.47 3.53 -11.16
CA GLY A 146 -12.51 4.38 -11.75
C GLY A 146 -12.11 5.85 -11.77
N ALA A 147 -12.91 6.71 -11.14
CA ALA A 147 -12.69 8.16 -11.11
C ALA A 147 -11.47 8.60 -10.27
N ALA A 148 -10.92 7.71 -9.44
CA ALA A 148 -9.74 8.01 -8.64
C ALA A 148 -8.42 7.76 -9.39
N LYS A 149 -8.46 7.10 -10.56
CA LYS A 149 -7.26 6.90 -11.37
C LYS A 149 -6.76 8.20 -11.99
N GLY A 150 -5.44 8.36 -11.94
CA GLY A 150 -4.75 9.42 -12.62
C GLY A 150 -4.44 9.10 -14.09
N GLU A 151 -3.64 9.95 -14.72
CA GLU A 151 -3.21 9.76 -16.10
C GLU A 151 -1.98 8.82 -16.21
N THR A 152 -1.24 8.69 -15.12
CA THR A 152 0.01 7.93 -15.04
C THR A 152 0.02 6.97 -13.85
N HIS A 153 0.92 5.99 -13.85
CA HIS A 153 1.16 5.10 -12.72
C HIS A 153 1.63 5.87 -11.46
N GLU A 154 2.38 6.95 -11.64
CA GLU A 154 2.77 7.85 -10.56
C GLU A 154 1.54 8.53 -9.94
N ASP A 155 0.60 8.99 -10.77
CA ASP A 155 -0.64 9.59 -10.27
C ASP A 155 -1.49 8.57 -9.48
N ASP A 156 -1.54 7.31 -9.91
CA ASP A 156 -2.24 6.26 -9.16
C ASP A 156 -1.60 6.04 -7.79
N ALA A 157 -0.26 5.99 -7.71
CA ALA A 157 0.45 5.92 -6.43
C ALA A 157 0.20 7.16 -5.55
N ARG A 158 0.15 8.35 -6.13
CA ARG A 158 -0.18 9.61 -5.44
C ARG A 158 -1.61 9.62 -4.92
N SER A 159 -2.58 9.10 -5.70
CA SER A 159 -3.97 8.93 -5.23
C SER A 159 -4.03 8.06 -3.98
N GLY A 160 -3.24 6.99 -3.94
CA GLY A 160 -3.15 6.10 -2.77
C GLY A 160 -2.64 6.81 -1.52
N VAL A 161 -1.50 7.51 -1.58
CA VAL A 161 -0.95 8.22 -0.41
C VAL A 161 -1.85 9.38 0.02
N GLN A 162 -2.47 10.08 -0.92
CA GLN A 162 -3.40 11.16 -0.62
C GLN A 162 -4.61 10.62 0.13
N ALA A 163 -5.25 9.55 -0.38
CA ALA A 163 -6.41 8.94 0.25
C ALA A 163 -6.11 8.45 1.67
N PHE A 164 -4.92 7.86 1.90
CA PHE A 164 -4.51 7.46 3.24
C PHE A 164 -4.43 8.66 4.19
N CYS A 165 -3.76 9.74 3.78
CA CYS A 165 -3.60 10.93 4.60
C CYS A 165 -4.93 11.63 4.91
N GLU A 166 -5.85 11.69 3.94
CA GLU A 166 -7.17 12.30 4.11
C GLU A 166 -8.09 11.53 5.06
N GLN A 167 -7.91 10.21 5.17
CA GLN A 167 -8.71 9.36 6.05
C GLN A 167 -8.19 9.29 7.48
N LEU A 168 -7.04 9.90 7.79
CA LEU A 168 -6.57 9.97 9.18
C LEU A 168 -7.59 10.73 10.06
N PRO A 169 -7.76 10.38 11.34
CA PRO A 169 -6.95 9.41 12.09
C PRO A 169 -7.40 7.94 11.98
N ASN A 170 -8.40 7.61 11.19
CA ASN A 170 -8.95 6.26 11.07
C ASN A 170 -9.04 5.83 9.60
N PRO A 171 -7.92 5.56 8.93
CA PRO A 171 -7.94 5.12 7.55
C PRO A 171 -8.58 3.74 7.41
N GLY A 172 -9.25 3.53 6.28
CA GLY A 172 -9.76 2.22 5.91
C GLY A 172 -11.19 2.21 5.38
N ASP A 173 -11.45 1.27 4.48
CA ASP A 173 -12.78 1.00 3.92
C ASP A 173 -13.46 -0.09 4.78
N PRO A 174 -14.56 0.23 5.48
CA PRO A 174 -15.23 -0.74 6.34
C PRO A 174 -15.78 -1.97 5.60
N SER A 175 -16.06 -1.85 4.29
CA SER A 175 -16.52 -2.99 3.48
C SER A 175 -15.47 -4.08 3.28
N ALA A 176 -14.20 -3.79 3.53
CA ALA A 176 -13.15 -4.80 3.54
C ALA A 176 -13.36 -5.86 4.63
N ALA A 177 -13.88 -5.45 5.79
CA ALA A 177 -14.17 -6.34 6.92
C ALA A 177 -15.32 -7.33 6.64
N GLU A 178 -16.15 -7.06 5.63
CA GLU A 178 -17.25 -7.94 5.19
C GLU A 178 -16.78 -9.12 4.32
N THR A 179 -15.49 -9.17 4.00
CA THR A 179 -14.93 -10.26 3.17
C THR A 179 -14.97 -11.59 3.92
N GLU A 180 -15.63 -12.56 3.34
CA GLU A 180 -15.82 -13.89 3.94
C GLU A 180 -14.49 -14.65 3.97
N ARG A 181 -14.01 -15.04 5.19
CA ARG A 181 -12.81 -15.86 5.41
C ARG A 181 -11.63 -15.39 4.55
N PRO A 182 -11.16 -14.16 4.74
CA PRO A 182 -10.09 -13.64 3.92
C PRO A 182 -8.78 -14.42 4.11
N PHE A 183 -8.05 -14.62 3.02
CA PHE A 183 -6.65 -15.03 3.05
C PHE A 183 -5.79 -13.79 2.71
N SER A 184 -4.96 -13.37 3.67
CA SER A 184 -4.06 -12.23 3.50
C SER A 184 -2.82 -12.65 2.73
N VAL A 185 -2.73 -12.23 1.47
CA VAL A 185 -1.53 -12.34 0.64
C VAL A 185 -0.40 -11.49 1.24
N LEU A 186 -0.76 -10.33 1.80
CA LEU A 186 0.18 -9.40 2.39
C LEU A 186 0.85 -9.94 3.65
N ALA A 187 0.08 -10.49 4.59
CA ALA A 187 0.64 -11.13 5.79
C ALA A 187 1.49 -12.36 5.43
N ALA A 188 1.03 -13.17 4.47
CA ALA A 188 1.80 -14.32 3.98
C ALA A 188 3.14 -13.90 3.35
N ALA A 189 3.15 -12.81 2.57
CA ALA A 189 4.37 -12.24 2.00
C ALA A 189 5.34 -11.71 3.08
N ALA A 190 4.82 -11.07 4.13
CA ALA A 190 5.63 -10.57 5.24
C ALA A 190 6.27 -11.72 6.04
N ILE A 191 5.50 -12.78 6.36
CA ILE A 191 6.03 -13.99 7.02
C ILE A 191 7.09 -14.66 6.13
N TRP A 192 6.84 -14.79 4.83
CA TRP A 192 7.80 -15.36 3.89
C TRP A 192 9.10 -14.54 3.83
N ALA A 193 9.00 -13.22 3.93
CA ALA A 193 10.16 -12.31 3.95
C ALA A 193 11.00 -12.41 5.24
N GLY A 194 10.47 -13.04 6.30
CA GLY A 194 11.15 -13.28 7.57
C GLY A 194 10.64 -12.47 8.75
N PHE A 195 9.61 -11.65 8.57
CA PHE A 195 9.04 -10.88 9.67
C PHE A 195 8.26 -11.75 10.65
N ASP A 196 8.34 -11.42 11.93
CA ASP A 196 7.64 -12.11 13.02
C ASP A 196 6.19 -11.60 13.11
N LEU A 197 5.33 -12.15 12.23
CA LEU A 197 3.88 -11.97 12.32
C LEU A 197 3.22 -13.27 12.76
N PRO A 198 2.13 -13.18 13.57
CA PRO A 198 1.31 -14.36 13.86
C PRO A 198 0.78 -14.99 12.57
N ILE A 199 0.84 -16.32 12.45
CA ILE A 199 0.29 -17.04 11.30
C ILE A 199 -1.21 -16.79 11.13
N GLU A 200 -1.89 -16.45 12.20
CA GLU A 200 -3.32 -16.09 12.25
C GLU A 200 -3.62 -14.86 11.40
N ASP A 201 -2.67 -13.93 11.24
CA ASP A 201 -2.82 -12.73 10.41
C ASP A 201 -3.02 -13.09 8.93
N THR A 202 -2.59 -14.28 8.50
CA THR A 202 -2.90 -14.78 7.16
C THR A 202 -4.38 -15.13 6.95
N ARG A 203 -5.15 -15.26 8.04
CA ARG A 203 -6.58 -15.57 8.01
C ARG A 203 -7.46 -14.33 8.18
N GLY A 204 -6.86 -13.15 8.15
CA GLY A 204 -7.49 -11.85 8.20
C GLY A 204 -7.40 -11.10 6.86
N GLY A 205 -8.16 -10.01 6.72
CA GLY A 205 -7.86 -8.99 5.71
C GLY A 205 -6.68 -8.14 6.18
N CYS A 206 -6.21 -7.25 5.33
CA CYS A 206 -5.33 -6.15 5.73
C CYS A 206 -6.09 -4.82 5.71
N LEU A 207 -5.48 -3.76 6.21
CA LEU A 207 -6.01 -2.42 6.02
C LEU A 207 -6.14 -2.15 4.51
N LEU A 208 -7.35 -1.76 4.05
CA LEU A 208 -7.63 -1.32 2.70
C LEU A 208 -8.03 0.15 2.73
N VAL A 209 -7.34 0.99 1.97
CA VAL A 209 -7.64 2.42 1.83
C VAL A 209 -8.07 2.70 0.41
N ARG A 210 -9.31 3.19 0.25
CA ARG A 210 -9.89 3.50 -1.05
C ARG A 210 -9.67 4.97 -1.40
N ALA A 211 -9.09 5.23 -2.57
CA ALA A 211 -9.11 6.55 -3.18
C ALA A 211 -10.47 6.84 -3.82
N THR A 212 -10.98 8.06 -3.66
CA THR A 212 -12.29 8.50 -4.16
C THR A 212 -12.20 9.52 -5.29
N HIS A 213 -11.05 10.14 -5.46
CA HIS A 213 -10.75 11.12 -6.50
C HIS A 213 -9.29 11.01 -6.96
N PRO A 214 -8.93 11.52 -8.15
CA PRO A 214 -7.55 11.57 -8.60
C PRO A 214 -6.70 12.47 -7.70
N PRO A 215 -5.36 12.35 -7.75
CA PRO A 215 -4.49 13.13 -6.88
C PRO A 215 -4.58 14.61 -7.20
N ASP A 216 -4.38 15.45 -6.20
CA ASP A 216 -4.25 16.88 -6.39
C ASP A 216 -3.08 17.18 -7.37
N PRO A 217 -3.19 18.23 -8.20
CA PRO A 217 -2.09 18.61 -9.06
C PRO A 217 -0.86 18.96 -8.22
N PRO A 218 0.36 18.61 -8.69
CA PRO A 218 1.59 18.92 -7.97
C PRO A 218 1.73 20.43 -7.77
N HIS A 219 2.18 20.83 -6.57
CA HIS A 219 2.30 22.23 -6.19
C HIS A 219 3.23 22.97 -7.19
N PRO A 220 2.83 24.15 -7.73
CA PRO A 220 3.56 24.84 -8.81
C PRO A 220 5.01 25.23 -8.45
N ASP A 221 5.33 25.37 -7.17
CA ASP A 221 6.68 25.75 -6.71
C ASP A 221 7.73 24.67 -6.88
N LEU A 222 7.34 23.39 -7.02
CA LEU A 222 8.26 22.27 -7.21
C LEU A 222 8.79 22.19 -8.66
N LYS A 223 8.01 22.67 -9.65
CA LYS A 223 8.43 22.72 -11.05
C LYS A 223 9.54 23.76 -11.34
N ALA A 224 9.79 24.69 -10.43
CA ALA A 224 10.77 25.75 -10.61
C ALA A 224 12.21 25.33 -10.24
N SER A 225 12.40 24.29 -9.44
CA SER A 225 13.73 23.82 -9.00
C SER A 225 14.44 22.92 -10.01
N GLU A 226 13.71 22.36 -10.97
CA GLU A 226 14.25 21.44 -12.00
C GLU A 226 14.88 22.15 -13.22
N ARG A 227 14.83 23.46 -13.29
CA ARG A 227 15.36 24.26 -14.44
C ARG A 227 16.65 25.03 -14.12
N ARG A 228 17.41 24.61 -13.10
CA ARG A 228 18.71 25.23 -12.82
C ARG A 228 19.84 24.22 -12.80
#